data_aa7d449eaa85f9842bf5f75e789f5053
#
_entry.id   aa7d449eaa85f9842bf5f75e789f5053
#
_cell.length_a   1.000
_cell.length_b   1.000
_cell.length_c   1.000
_cell.angle_alpha   90.00
_cell.angle_beta   90.00
_cell.angle_gamma   90.00
#
_symmetry.space_group_name_H-M   'P 1'
#
loop_
_entity.id
_entity.type
_entity.pdbx_description
1 polymer ?
#
loop_
_entity_poly.entity_id
_entity_poly.type
_entity_poly.pdbx_seq_one_letter_code
_entity_poly.pdbx_strand_id
1 'polypeptide(L)'
;DIAVIPLAYELTTSYGMGTAGGPRACIQASAQVELFDSTLNGDLPAGANMVTLEDFEAQAATLRLQLDEILNHVTPWLRGQCFPLFLGGEHGILPPIIQATSSHPLVNGDLSTLTVVQLDAHADLRSHLNGEVFSHACAASRSLDLGIGRLLQAGIRAYSSEEAQRIVSDERITTFFARDTQHPHTGGTAWAEWLDVLRELNGPVHFTLDIDGLDGSLVPATGTPVPGGLSYWQAVETIEVLFANPKVTVISADVNEITPQHDTPLTQFTAACLAAKIVACHLLAKREGRWQACEASTIVETPLFSFESFKQEGSSP
;
A
#
# COMPACT_ATOMS: atom_id res chain seq x y z
N ASP A 1 0.21 17.40 9.65
CA ASP A 1 -0.76 16.34 9.93
C ASP A 1 -0.69 15.24 8.87
N ILE A 2 -0.65 15.58 7.58
CA ILE A 2 -0.60 14.63 6.45
C ILE A 2 0.51 15.05 5.50
N ALA A 3 1.33 14.07 5.06
CA ALA A 3 2.34 14.25 4.03
C ALA A 3 1.99 13.35 2.84
N VAL A 4 1.73 13.94 1.67
CA VAL A 4 1.60 13.22 0.41
C VAL A 4 2.98 13.16 -0.24
N ILE A 5 3.49 11.95 -0.47
CA ILE A 5 4.89 11.70 -0.84
C ILE A 5 4.92 10.95 -2.18
N PRO A 6 5.17 11.65 -3.29
CA PRO A 6 5.27 11.02 -4.59
C PRO A 6 6.62 10.31 -4.74
N LEU A 7 6.58 9.03 -5.13
CA LEU A 7 7.72 8.16 -5.38
C LEU A 7 7.67 7.70 -6.84
N ALA A 8 8.31 8.43 -7.73
CA ALA A 8 8.34 8.18 -9.18
C ALA A 8 9.35 7.06 -9.49
N TYR A 9 8.98 5.81 -9.18
CA TYR A 9 9.84 4.64 -9.28
C TYR A 9 9.29 3.62 -10.28
N GLU A 10 10.12 3.19 -11.23
CA GLU A 10 9.78 2.19 -12.25
C GLU A 10 11.05 1.54 -12.80
N LEU A 11 11.33 0.31 -12.40
CA LEU A 11 12.50 -0.45 -12.89
C LEU A 11 12.16 -1.89 -13.29
N THR A 12 11.11 -2.48 -12.75
CA THR A 12 10.87 -3.93 -12.87
C THR A 12 9.52 -4.28 -13.48
N THR A 13 8.81 -3.29 -14.04
CA THR A 13 7.53 -3.48 -14.72
C THR A 13 7.63 -4.58 -15.78
N SER A 14 6.60 -5.44 -15.86
CA SER A 14 6.65 -6.65 -16.68
C SER A 14 5.88 -6.54 -18.01
N TYR A 15 4.91 -5.62 -18.13
CA TYR A 15 4.08 -5.48 -19.32
C TYR A 15 3.76 -4.02 -19.66
N GLY A 16 2.85 -3.36 -18.92
CA GLY A 16 2.59 -1.93 -19.11
C GLY A 16 3.69 -1.10 -18.49
N MET A 17 4.05 0.01 -19.16
CA MET A 17 5.10 0.92 -18.69
C MET A 17 4.51 2.31 -18.44
N GLY A 18 5.20 3.11 -17.60
CA GLY A 18 4.83 4.48 -17.33
C GLY A 18 4.34 4.71 -15.89
N THR A 19 4.49 3.72 -14.99
CA THR A 19 4.07 3.83 -13.59
C THR A 19 4.79 4.94 -12.84
N ALA A 20 6.04 5.29 -13.21
CA ALA A 20 6.75 6.44 -12.65
C ALA A 20 5.99 7.77 -12.83
N GLY A 21 5.14 7.88 -13.86
CA GLY A 21 4.24 9.02 -14.04
C GLY A 21 2.97 8.99 -13.19
N GLY A 22 2.69 7.87 -12.54
CA GLY A 22 1.48 7.62 -11.75
C GLY A 22 1.26 8.62 -10.61
N PRO A 23 2.25 8.89 -9.75
CA PRO A 23 2.14 9.85 -8.66
C PRO A 23 1.67 11.22 -9.12
N ARG A 24 2.32 11.75 -10.14
CA ARG A 24 1.99 13.07 -10.70
C ARG A 24 0.60 13.10 -11.33
N ALA A 25 0.21 12.04 -12.04
CA ALA A 25 -1.12 11.93 -12.63
C ALA A 25 -2.23 11.86 -11.56
N CYS A 26 -1.99 11.13 -10.47
CA CYS A 26 -2.90 11.07 -9.31
C CYS A 26 -3.07 12.45 -8.67
N ILE A 27 -1.96 13.17 -8.41
CA ILE A 27 -1.99 14.54 -7.85
C ILE A 27 -2.73 15.50 -8.78
N GLN A 28 -2.49 15.43 -10.09
CA GLN A 28 -3.21 16.28 -11.05
C GLN A 28 -4.70 15.97 -11.08
N ALA A 29 -5.09 14.69 -11.04
CA ALA A 29 -6.47 14.26 -10.99
C ALA A 29 -7.16 14.71 -9.67
N SER A 30 -6.44 14.73 -8.55
CA SER A 30 -7.00 15.11 -7.25
C SER A 30 -7.51 16.56 -7.22
N ALA A 31 -6.99 17.42 -8.09
CA ALA A 31 -7.49 18.80 -8.23
C ALA A 31 -8.95 18.89 -8.75
N GLN A 32 -9.50 17.79 -9.27
CA GLN A 32 -10.87 17.70 -9.77
C GLN A 32 -11.77 16.81 -8.89
N VAL A 33 -11.22 16.22 -7.83
CA VAL A 33 -12.01 15.43 -6.85
C VAL A 33 -12.80 16.37 -5.96
N GLU A 34 -14.08 16.05 -5.74
CA GLU A 34 -14.91 16.80 -4.80
C GLU A 34 -14.34 16.72 -3.38
N LEU A 35 -14.31 17.87 -2.69
CA LEU A 35 -13.69 17.94 -1.36
C LEU A 35 -14.56 17.37 -0.26
N PHE A 36 -15.89 17.40 -0.43
CA PHE A 36 -16.81 16.90 0.58
C PHE A 36 -16.77 15.39 0.66
N ASP A 37 -16.44 14.86 1.84
CA ASP A 37 -16.52 13.43 2.15
C ASP A 37 -17.65 13.17 3.17
N SER A 38 -18.58 12.27 2.81
CA SER A 38 -19.77 11.98 3.63
C SER A 38 -19.43 11.25 4.94
N THR A 39 -18.36 10.45 4.97
CA THR A 39 -17.91 9.73 6.16
C THR A 39 -17.26 10.69 7.15
N LEU A 40 -16.41 11.59 6.65
CA LEU A 40 -15.83 12.68 7.43
C LEU A 40 -16.91 13.73 7.82
N ASN A 41 -17.96 13.84 7.00
CA ASN A 41 -18.98 14.90 7.05
C ASN A 41 -18.35 16.30 7.04
N GLY A 42 -17.50 16.53 6.05
CA GLY A 42 -16.78 17.80 5.88
C GLY A 42 -15.93 17.84 4.62
N ASP A 43 -15.48 19.03 4.28
CA ASP A 43 -14.62 19.27 3.13
C ASP A 43 -13.15 19.02 3.49
N LEU A 44 -12.44 18.27 2.66
CA LEU A 44 -10.98 18.10 2.80
C LEU A 44 -10.25 19.43 2.55
N PRO A 45 -9.18 19.72 3.28
CA PRO A 45 -8.52 18.90 4.32
C PRO A 45 -9.08 19.14 5.75
N ALA A 46 -10.28 19.63 5.92
CA ALA A 46 -11.00 19.76 7.20
C ALA A 46 -10.20 20.50 8.30
N GLY A 47 -9.42 21.49 7.92
CA GLY A 47 -8.56 22.28 8.81
C GLY A 47 -7.22 21.61 9.17
N ALA A 48 -6.92 20.45 8.63
CA ALA A 48 -5.61 19.81 8.81
C ALA A 48 -4.54 20.47 7.94
N ASN A 49 -3.30 20.43 8.42
CA ASN A 49 -2.14 20.77 7.61
C ASN A 49 -1.82 19.57 6.69
N MET A 50 -1.89 19.80 5.40
CA MET A 50 -1.53 18.80 4.40
C MET A 50 -0.44 19.39 3.49
N VAL A 51 0.63 18.63 3.28
CA VAL A 51 1.72 18.99 2.38
C VAL A 51 1.89 17.91 1.33
N THR A 52 2.07 18.33 0.07
CA THR A 52 2.50 17.45 -1.02
C THR A 52 3.95 17.78 -1.32
N LEU A 53 4.80 16.76 -1.30
CA LEU A 53 6.21 16.92 -1.58
C LEU A 53 6.48 16.96 -3.08
N GLU A 54 7.69 17.35 -3.45
CA GLU A 54 8.23 17.22 -4.80
C GLU A 54 8.35 15.74 -5.17
N ASP A 55 8.24 15.42 -6.47
CA ASP A 55 8.43 14.06 -6.96
C ASP A 55 9.83 13.56 -6.61
N PHE A 56 9.90 12.41 -5.94
CA PHE A 56 11.18 11.76 -5.62
C PHE A 56 11.49 10.70 -6.67
N GLU A 57 12.64 10.84 -7.31
CA GLU A 57 13.19 9.88 -8.27
C GLU A 57 14.51 9.35 -7.72
N ALA A 58 14.59 8.04 -7.46
CA ALA A 58 15.84 7.40 -7.08
C ALA A 58 16.81 7.39 -8.28
N GLN A 59 18.09 7.72 -8.05
CA GLN A 59 19.09 7.94 -9.09
C GLN A 59 20.27 6.97 -9.03
N ALA A 60 20.33 6.11 -8.02
CA ALA A 60 21.44 5.17 -7.85
C ALA A 60 21.56 4.17 -9.01
N ALA A 61 22.78 3.68 -9.21
CA ALA A 61 23.14 2.87 -10.38
C ALA A 61 22.51 1.45 -10.40
N THR A 62 22.08 0.94 -9.24
CA THR A 62 21.48 -0.39 -9.13
C THR A 62 20.13 -0.32 -8.46
N LEU A 63 19.23 -1.26 -8.77
CA LEU A 63 17.92 -1.37 -8.16
C LEU A 63 18.01 -1.36 -6.64
N ARG A 64 18.89 -2.15 -6.04
CA ARG A 64 19.03 -2.24 -4.58
C ARG A 64 19.47 -0.92 -3.94
N LEU A 65 20.38 -0.20 -4.55
CA LEU A 65 20.79 1.12 -4.08
C LEU A 65 19.66 2.14 -4.24
N GLN A 66 18.82 2.03 -5.27
CA GLN A 66 17.64 2.87 -5.41
C GLN A 66 16.60 2.58 -4.30
N LEU A 67 16.43 1.32 -3.89
CA LEU A 67 15.60 0.99 -2.73
C LEU A 67 16.17 1.57 -1.42
N ASP A 68 17.49 1.59 -1.26
CA ASP A 68 18.15 2.26 -0.13
C ASP A 68 17.92 3.78 -0.16
N GLU A 69 17.93 4.42 -1.34
CA GLU A 69 17.57 5.84 -1.49
C GLU A 69 16.11 6.10 -1.11
N ILE A 70 15.17 5.25 -1.56
CA ILE A 70 13.76 5.35 -1.18
C ILE A 70 13.61 5.19 0.34
N LEU A 71 14.23 4.15 0.93
CA LEU A 71 14.23 3.93 2.38
C LEU A 71 14.67 5.19 3.15
N ASN A 72 15.78 5.78 2.75
CA ASN A 72 16.31 6.99 3.39
C ASN A 72 15.36 8.19 3.23
N HIS A 73 14.70 8.32 2.06
CA HIS A 73 13.77 9.40 1.79
C HIS A 73 12.48 9.29 2.61
N VAL A 74 11.93 8.07 2.76
CA VAL A 74 10.63 7.85 3.42
C VAL A 74 10.74 7.75 4.95
N THR A 75 11.89 7.31 5.49
CA THR A 75 12.09 7.09 6.94
C THR A 75 11.72 8.29 7.81
N PRO A 76 12.10 9.55 7.48
CA PRO A 76 11.74 10.71 8.31
C PRO A 76 10.23 10.89 8.48
N TRP A 77 9.42 10.46 7.51
CA TRP A 77 7.97 10.61 7.50
C TRP A 77 7.26 9.49 8.29
N LEU A 78 7.95 8.38 8.55
CA LEU A 78 7.42 7.22 9.28
C LEU A 78 7.78 7.22 10.78
N ARG A 79 8.12 8.38 11.33
CA ARG A 79 8.43 8.55 12.76
C ARG A 79 7.21 8.87 13.63
N GLY A 80 6.00 8.74 13.08
CA GLY A 80 4.74 8.91 13.81
C GLY A 80 4.33 10.36 14.09
N GLN A 81 4.99 11.35 13.51
CA GLN A 81 4.66 12.77 13.72
C GLN A 81 3.59 13.28 12.75
N CYS A 82 3.42 12.62 11.63
CA CYS A 82 2.38 12.84 10.62
C CYS A 82 1.91 11.51 10.04
N PHE A 83 0.85 11.55 9.26
CA PHE A 83 0.40 10.42 8.45
C PHE A 83 0.97 10.56 7.04
N PRO A 84 1.90 9.68 6.62
CA PRO A 84 2.37 9.65 5.24
C PRO A 84 1.43 8.85 4.35
N LEU A 85 1.05 9.46 3.22
CA LEU A 85 0.42 8.81 2.09
C LEU A 85 1.40 8.82 0.93
N PHE A 86 1.92 7.64 0.58
CA PHE A 86 2.83 7.50 -0.54
C PHE A 86 2.02 7.31 -1.82
N LEU A 87 2.41 8.01 -2.88
CA LEU A 87 1.91 7.78 -4.22
C LEU A 87 3.06 7.15 -5.00
N GLY A 88 2.94 5.87 -5.30
CA GLY A 88 4.01 5.10 -5.91
C GLY A 88 3.93 5.04 -7.42
N GLY A 89 5.06 4.64 -8.01
CA GLY A 89 5.13 4.07 -9.32
C GLY A 89 4.78 2.59 -9.27
N GLU A 90 5.76 1.71 -9.53
CA GLU A 90 5.56 0.27 -9.36
C GLU A 90 5.54 -0.15 -7.88
N HIS A 91 4.87 -1.28 -7.58
CA HIS A 91 4.70 -1.80 -6.22
C HIS A 91 6.02 -2.22 -5.54
N GLY A 92 7.13 -2.24 -6.27
CA GLY A 92 8.48 -2.45 -5.76
C GLY A 92 8.92 -1.46 -4.66
N ILE A 93 8.19 -0.36 -4.45
CA ILE A 93 8.44 0.57 -3.33
C ILE A 93 7.98 0.06 -1.96
N LEU A 94 7.14 -0.99 -1.89
CA LEU A 94 6.59 -1.48 -0.63
C LEU A 94 7.68 -1.94 0.36
N PRO A 95 8.68 -2.77 0.00
CA PRO A 95 9.69 -3.22 0.95
C PRO A 95 10.46 -2.08 1.65
N PRO A 96 10.97 -1.04 0.99
CA PRO A 96 11.61 0.08 1.69
C PRO A 96 10.65 0.88 2.57
N ILE A 97 9.37 1.03 2.20
CA ILE A 97 8.37 1.66 3.07
C ILE A 97 8.17 0.81 4.32
N ILE A 98 7.97 -0.51 4.17
CA ILE A 98 7.80 -1.43 5.31
C ILE A 98 9.03 -1.39 6.24
N GLN A 99 10.24 -1.43 5.68
CA GLN A 99 11.45 -1.31 6.50
C GLN A 99 11.48 0.01 7.28
N ALA A 100 11.09 1.12 6.66
CA ALA A 100 11.05 2.43 7.30
C ALA A 100 10.04 2.51 8.45
N THR A 101 8.93 1.72 8.40
CA THR A 101 7.95 1.66 9.50
C THR A 101 8.55 1.18 10.82
N SER A 102 9.71 0.50 10.80
CA SER A 102 10.44 0.11 12.01
C SER A 102 10.82 1.32 12.89
N SER A 103 10.95 2.51 12.29
CA SER A 103 11.19 3.77 12.98
C SER A 103 9.94 4.37 13.66
N HIS A 104 8.76 3.82 13.38
CA HIS A 104 7.52 4.30 13.98
C HIS A 104 7.43 3.84 15.45
N PRO A 105 7.09 4.73 16.43
CA PRO A 105 7.05 4.36 17.84
C PRO A 105 6.13 3.19 18.18
N LEU A 106 5.04 2.98 17.43
CA LEU A 106 4.13 1.84 17.63
C LEU A 106 4.72 0.51 17.13
N VAL A 107 5.67 0.54 16.20
CA VAL A 107 6.42 -0.64 15.71
C VAL A 107 7.67 -0.85 16.55
N ASN A 108 8.34 0.23 16.92
CA ASN A 108 9.47 0.27 17.85
C ASN A 108 10.60 -0.72 17.50
N GLY A 109 10.95 -0.80 16.22
CA GLY A 109 12.01 -1.69 15.71
C GLY A 109 11.55 -3.13 15.47
N ASP A 110 10.38 -3.54 15.93
CA ASP A 110 9.85 -4.90 15.82
C ASP A 110 8.74 -4.99 14.76
N LEU A 111 9.12 -5.29 13.52
CA LEU A 111 8.19 -5.46 12.41
C LEU A 111 7.18 -6.59 12.62
N SER A 112 7.43 -7.53 13.54
CA SER A 112 6.47 -8.61 13.83
C SER A 112 5.16 -8.09 14.44
N THR A 113 5.13 -6.84 14.90
CA THR A 113 3.94 -6.16 15.38
C THR A 113 3.10 -5.54 14.27
N LEU A 114 3.68 -5.36 13.07
CA LEU A 114 3.04 -4.70 11.94
C LEU A 114 2.15 -5.67 11.15
N THR A 115 0.95 -5.23 10.83
CA THR A 115 0.10 -5.87 9.81
C THR A 115 0.15 -5.05 8.53
N VAL A 116 0.33 -5.73 7.39
CA VAL A 116 0.14 -5.16 6.06
C VAL A 116 -1.22 -5.59 5.52
N VAL A 117 -2.05 -4.63 5.12
CA VAL A 117 -3.33 -4.87 4.45
C VAL A 117 -3.17 -4.43 2.99
N GLN A 118 -3.32 -5.38 2.06
CA GLN A 118 -3.08 -5.20 0.62
C GLN A 118 -4.37 -5.41 -0.17
N LEU A 119 -4.72 -4.44 -1.01
CA LEU A 119 -5.69 -4.62 -2.10
C LEU A 119 -4.92 -4.69 -3.41
N ASP A 120 -5.06 -5.79 -4.16
CA ASP A 120 -4.22 -6.08 -5.32
C ASP A 120 -4.86 -7.19 -6.19
N ALA A 121 -4.55 -7.22 -7.48
CA ALA A 121 -4.82 -8.37 -8.34
C ALA A 121 -3.81 -9.49 -8.15
N HIS A 122 -2.57 -9.13 -7.80
CA HIS A 122 -1.42 -10.01 -7.72
C HIS A 122 -1.08 -10.32 -6.27
N ALA A 123 -0.58 -11.53 -6.01
CA ALA A 123 -0.17 -11.89 -4.64
C ALA A 123 1.16 -11.25 -4.23
N ASP A 124 2.02 -10.91 -5.19
CA ASP A 124 3.36 -10.34 -4.99
C ASP A 124 4.26 -11.18 -4.07
N LEU A 125 4.01 -12.49 -4.08
CA LEU A 125 4.66 -13.47 -3.20
C LEU A 125 5.74 -14.28 -3.92
N ARG A 126 6.14 -13.89 -5.14
CA ARG A 126 7.20 -14.59 -5.87
C ARG A 126 8.53 -14.50 -5.12
N SER A 127 9.33 -15.55 -5.23
CA SER A 127 10.72 -15.53 -4.75
C SER A 127 11.58 -14.58 -5.61
N HIS A 128 11.33 -14.55 -6.91
CA HIS A 128 11.94 -13.66 -7.91
C HIS A 128 11.05 -13.58 -9.16
N LEU A 129 11.26 -12.54 -9.96
CA LEU A 129 10.75 -12.45 -11.33
C LEU A 129 11.92 -12.12 -12.26
N ASN A 130 12.13 -12.95 -13.30
CA ASN A 130 13.26 -12.82 -14.25
C ASN A 130 14.64 -12.75 -13.57
N GLY A 131 14.82 -13.40 -12.42
CA GLY A 131 16.05 -13.40 -11.64
C GLY A 131 16.18 -12.21 -10.67
N GLU A 132 15.24 -11.25 -10.69
CA GLU A 132 15.24 -10.11 -9.76
C GLU A 132 14.35 -10.40 -8.54
N VAL A 133 14.96 -10.44 -7.36
CA VAL A 133 14.30 -10.73 -6.07
C VAL A 133 13.55 -9.53 -5.49
N PHE A 134 13.86 -8.32 -5.96
CA PHE A 134 13.18 -7.08 -5.58
C PHE A 134 12.30 -6.54 -6.71
N SER A 135 11.82 -7.40 -7.60
CA SER A 135 10.78 -7.05 -8.55
C SER A 135 9.49 -6.67 -7.84
N HIS A 136 8.66 -5.79 -8.49
CA HIS A 136 7.31 -5.45 -8.04
C HIS A 136 6.49 -6.71 -7.66
N ALA A 137 6.58 -7.79 -8.46
CA ALA A 137 5.92 -9.08 -8.20
C ALA A 137 6.44 -9.85 -6.95
N CYS A 138 7.41 -9.28 -6.23
CA CYS A 138 7.99 -9.83 -5.01
C CYS A 138 7.75 -8.93 -3.79
N ALA A 139 7.01 -7.84 -3.93
CA ALA A 139 6.89 -6.80 -2.91
C ALA A 139 6.37 -7.32 -1.58
N ALA A 140 5.28 -8.09 -1.57
CA ALA A 140 4.73 -8.73 -0.38
C ALA A 140 5.67 -9.83 0.17
N SER A 141 6.33 -10.58 -0.72
CA SER A 141 7.35 -11.57 -0.35
C SER A 141 8.48 -10.93 0.45
N ARG A 142 9.04 -9.84 -0.06
CA ARG A 142 10.13 -9.11 0.63
C ARG A 142 9.65 -8.50 1.94
N SER A 143 8.43 -8.02 2.02
CA SER A 143 7.86 -7.51 3.27
C SER A 143 7.75 -8.59 4.35
N LEU A 144 7.37 -9.82 3.98
CA LEU A 144 7.37 -10.98 4.88
C LEU A 144 8.79 -11.36 5.32
N ASP A 145 9.77 -11.29 4.43
CA ASP A 145 11.18 -11.58 4.75
C ASP A 145 11.80 -10.52 5.67
N LEU A 146 11.29 -9.28 5.64
CA LEU A 146 11.65 -8.23 6.62
C LEU A 146 11.07 -8.50 8.01
N GLY A 147 10.12 -9.44 8.14
CA GLY A 147 9.61 -9.91 9.42
C GLY A 147 8.28 -9.31 9.85
N ILE A 148 7.45 -8.81 8.94
CA ILE A 148 6.08 -8.38 9.30
C ILE A 148 5.30 -9.51 9.94
N GLY A 149 4.45 -9.17 10.91
CA GLY A 149 3.67 -10.15 11.67
C GLY A 149 2.50 -10.73 10.91
N ARG A 150 1.89 -9.97 10.00
CA ARG A 150 0.71 -10.41 9.25
C ARG A 150 0.60 -9.72 7.89
N LEU A 151 0.17 -10.48 6.88
CA LEU A 151 -0.21 -10.01 5.57
C LEU A 151 -1.66 -10.39 5.29
N LEU A 152 -2.53 -9.41 5.09
CA LEU A 152 -3.92 -9.60 4.68
C LEU A 152 -4.10 -9.11 3.26
N GLN A 153 -4.59 -9.96 2.37
CA GLN A 153 -4.75 -9.63 0.95
C GLN A 153 -6.19 -9.83 0.51
N ALA A 154 -6.73 -8.88 -0.27
CA ALA A 154 -8.01 -9.05 -0.97
C ALA A 154 -7.93 -8.59 -2.42
N GLY A 155 -8.71 -9.23 -3.29
CA GLY A 155 -8.73 -8.96 -4.72
C GLY A 155 -7.82 -9.89 -5.54
N ILE A 156 -7.04 -10.74 -4.90
CA ILE A 156 -6.04 -11.59 -5.53
C ILE A 156 -6.69 -12.55 -6.53
N ARG A 157 -6.18 -12.54 -7.78
CA ARG A 157 -6.70 -13.36 -8.89
C ARG A 157 -5.65 -13.76 -9.93
N ALA A 158 -4.44 -13.18 -9.83
CA ALA A 158 -3.29 -13.52 -10.65
C ALA A 158 -2.10 -13.90 -9.75
N TYR A 159 -1.78 -15.18 -9.69
CA TYR A 159 -0.70 -15.72 -8.88
C TYR A 159 -0.18 -17.05 -9.46
N SER A 160 1.06 -17.37 -9.19
CA SER A 160 1.71 -18.61 -9.62
C SER A 160 1.41 -19.78 -8.69
N SER A 161 1.80 -20.99 -9.10
CA SER A 161 1.71 -22.18 -8.24
C SER A 161 2.64 -22.08 -7.01
N GLU A 162 3.79 -21.41 -7.12
CA GLU A 162 4.69 -21.13 -6.00
C GLU A 162 4.01 -20.22 -4.97
N GLU A 163 3.38 -19.13 -5.44
CA GLU A 163 2.64 -18.21 -4.58
C GLU A 163 1.44 -18.90 -3.91
N ALA A 164 0.71 -19.74 -4.65
CA ALA A 164 -0.38 -20.55 -4.08
C ALA A 164 0.09 -21.45 -2.93
N GLN A 165 1.27 -22.07 -3.07
CA GLN A 165 1.87 -22.90 -2.00
C GLN A 165 2.26 -22.05 -0.80
N ARG A 166 2.85 -20.86 -1.03
CA ARG A 166 3.25 -19.95 0.05
C ARG A 166 2.04 -19.43 0.83
N ILE A 167 0.95 -19.05 0.15
CA ILE A 167 -0.31 -18.62 0.79
C ILE A 167 -0.82 -19.70 1.76
N VAL A 168 -0.71 -20.97 1.42
CA VAL A 168 -1.18 -22.06 2.27
C VAL A 168 -0.20 -22.41 3.41
N SER A 169 1.10 -22.23 3.18
CA SER A 169 2.15 -22.70 4.11
C SER A 169 2.63 -21.65 5.12
N ASP A 170 2.46 -20.37 4.85
CA ASP A 170 2.86 -19.26 5.75
C ASP A 170 1.65 -18.77 6.54
N GLU A 171 1.59 -19.10 7.84
CA GLU A 171 0.46 -18.75 8.73
C GLU A 171 0.26 -17.25 8.89
N ARG A 172 1.23 -16.42 8.50
CA ARG A 172 1.09 -14.96 8.52
C ARG A 172 0.21 -14.43 7.40
N ILE A 173 -0.03 -15.23 6.34
CA ILE A 173 -0.76 -14.82 5.15
C ILE A 173 -2.24 -15.21 5.27
N THR A 174 -3.12 -14.25 5.01
CA THR A 174 -4.55 -14.50 4.82
C THR A 174 -4.98 -13.83 3.53
N THR A 175 -5.43 -14.60 2.55
CA THR A 175 -5.78 -14.11 1.22
C THR A 175 -7.26 -14.37 0.90
N PHE A 176 -7.97 -13.30 0.53
CA PHE A 176 -9.32 -13.33 0.01
C PHE A 176 -9.29 -13.18 -1.50
N PHE A 177 -9.48 -14.29 -2.21
CA PHE A 177 -9.41 -14.30 -3.66
C PHE A 177 -10.61 -13.60 -4.30
N ALA A 178 -10.36 -12.85 -5.37
CA ALA A 178 -11.43 -12.18 -6.12
C ALA A 178 -12.49 -13.17 -6.63
N ARG A 179 -12.09 -14.38 -7.04
CA ARG A 179 -13.00 -15.45 -7.42
C ARG A 179 -14.08 -15.71 -6.36
N ASP A 180 -13.71 -15.66 -5.09
CA ASP A 180 -14.63 -15.97 -3.98
C ASP A 180 -15.44 -14.73 -3.60
N THR A 181 -14.81 -13.58 -3.49
CA THR A 181 -15.47 -12.31 -3.10
C THR A 181 -16.37 -11.73 -4.20
N GLN A 182 -16.11 -12.08 -5.49
CA GLN A 182 -16.94 -11.66 -6.64
C GLN A 182 -17.92 -12.73 -7.10
N HIS A 183 -17.99 -13.90 -6.43
CA HIS A 183 -18.89 -14.96 -6.82
C HIS A 183 -20.37 -14.54 -6.72
N PRO A 184 -21.21 -14.75 -7.77
CA PRO A 184 -22.57 -14.19 -7.81
C PRO A 184 -23.50 -14.61 -6.66
N HIS A 185 -23.26 -15.77 -6.07
CA HIS A 185 -24.14 -16.32 -5.02
C HIS A 185 -23.52 -16.29 -3.61
N THR A 186 -22.20 -16.33 -3.49
CA THR A 186 -21.50 -16.44 -2.19
C THR A 186 -20.59 -15.26 -1.91
N GLY A 187 -20.36 -14.39 -2.89
CA GLY A 187 -19.39 -13.28 -2.78
C GLY A 187 -19.71 -12.33 -1.63
N GLY A 188 -20.99 -12.07 -1.37
CA GLY A 188 -21.38 -11.23 -0.24
C GLY A 188 -20.97 -11.81 1.13
N THR A 189 -21.01 -13.13 1.30
CA THR A 189 -20.54 -13.80 2.52
C THR A 189 -19.01 -13.71 2.64
N ALA A 190 -18.27 -14.05 1.58
CA ALA A 190 -16.82 -13.97 1.57
C ALA A 190 -16.33 -12.52 1.77
N TRP A 191 -17.06 -11.53 1.23
CA TRP A 191 -16.77 -10.13 1.47
C TRP A 191 -17.04 -9.71 2.93
N ALA A 192 -18.14 -10.17 3.53
CA ALA A 192 -18.41 -9.92 4.95
C ALA A 192 -17.33 -10.52 5.85
N GLU A 193 -16.84 -11.71 5.56
CA GLU A 193 -15.71 -12.35 6.26
C GLU A 193 -14.43 -11.51 6.16
N TRP A 194 -14.13 -10.92 4.97
CA TRP A 194 -13.01 -9.97 4.82
C TRP A 194 -13.16 -8.78 5.78
N LEU A 195 -14.34 -8.17 5.80
CA LEU A 195 -14.57 -7.02 6.68
C LEU A 195 -14.52 -7.39 8.17
N ASP A 196 -14.94 -8.60 8.53
CA ASP A 196 -14.86 -9.09 9.92
C ASP A 196 -13.39 -9.30 10.33
N VAL A 197 -12.56 -9.84 9.45
CA VAL A 197 -11.11 -9.94 9.70
C VAL A 197 -10.49 -8.56 9.95
N LEU A 198 -10.88 -7.53 9.20
CA LEU A 198 -10.40 -6.15 9.43
C LEU A 198 -10.88 -5.58 10.77
N ARG A 199 -12.10 -5.89 11.19
CA ARG A 199 -12.66 -5.48 12.51
C ARG A 199 -11.97 -6.16 13.70
N GLU A 200 -11.40 -7.34 13.49
CA GLU A 200 -10.68 -8.11 14.50
C GLU A 200 -9.19 -7.73 14.62
N LEU A 201 -8.65 -6.97 13.67
CA LEU A 201 -7.27 -6.50 13.72
C LEU A 201 -7.00 -5.64 14.96
N ASN A 202 -5.73 -5.61 15.35
CA ASN A 202 -5.22 -4.71 16.37
C ASN A 202 -3.76 -4.29 16.06
N GLY A 203 -3.32 -3.19 16.64
CA GLY A 203 -1.96 -2.67 16.51
C GLY A 203 -1.72 -1.81 15.27
N PRO A 204 -0.45 -1.59 14.91
CA PRO A 204 -0.07 -0.78 13.77
C PRO A 204 -0.35 -1.48 12.45
N VAL A 205 -0.87 -0.72 11.48
CA VAL A 205 -1.19 -1.22 10.14
C VAL A 205 -0.58 -0.30 9.09
N HIS A 206 0.03 -0.89 8.08
CA HIS A 206 0.31 -0.26 6.79
C HIS A 206 -0.73 -0.73 5.77
N PHE A 207 -1.38 0.22 5.08
CA PHE A 207 -2.35 -0.07 4.03
C PHE A 207 -1.73 0.18 2.67
N THR A 208 -1.63 -0.85 1.83
CA THR A 208 -1.11 -0.75 0.46
C THR A 208 -2.21 -1.06 -0.55
N LEU A 209 -2.35 -0.18 -1.52
CA LEU A 209 -3.31 -0.29 -2.61
C LEU A 209 -2.56 -0.32 -3.94
N ASP A 210 -2.44 -1.50 -4.53
CA ASP A 210 -2.22 -1.60 -5.97
C ASP A 210 -3.55 -1.26 -6.67
N ILE A 211 -3.52 -0.31 -7.58
CA ILE A 211 -4.75 0.14 -8.23
C ILE A 211 -5.40 -0.97 -9.06
N ASP A 212 -4.62 -1.94 -9.53
CA ASP A 212 -5.12 -3.07 -10.30
C ASP A 212 -5.88 -4.11 -9.46
N GLY A 213 -5.87 -3.98 -8.13
CA GLY A 213 -6.79 -4.71 -7.24
C GLY A 213 -8.25 -4.50 -7.60
N LEU A 214 -8.58 -3.32 -8.16
CA LEU A 214 -9.90 -3.03 -8.69
C LEU A 214 -10.10 -3.73 -10.05
N ASP A 215 -11.37 -3.83 -10.48
CA ASP A 215 -11.70 -4.41 -11.79
C ASP A 215 -11.10 -3.58 -12.93
N GLY A 216 -10.51 -4.24 -13.92
CA GLY A 216 -9.86 -3.60 -15.05
C GLY A 216 -10.76 -2.67 -15.87
N SER A 217 -12.08 -2.78 -15.74
CA SER A 217 -13.04 -1.83 -16.35
C SER A 217 -13.04 -0.46 -15.65
N LEU A 218 -12.65 -0.42 -14.37
CA LEU A 218 -12.50 0.81 -13.57
C LEU A 218 -11.08 1.39 -13.68
N VAL A 219 -10.09 0.53 -13.89
CA VAL A 219 -8.67 0.91 -13.87
C VAL A 219 -7.92 0.34 -15.08
N PRO A 220 -8.34 0.71 -16.31
CA PRO A 220 -7.74 0.14 -17.52
C PRO A 220 -6.27 0.57 -17.74
N ALA A 221 -5.84 1.64 -17.09
CA ALA A 221 -4.51 2.23 -17.23
C ALA A 221 -3.61 1.84 -16.06
N THR A 222 -3.29 0.55 -15.96
CA THR A 222 -2.30 -0.05 -15.04
C THR A 222 -1.38 -0.99 -15.82
N GLY A 223 -0.29 -1.43 -15.18
CA GLY A 223 0.72 -2.28 -15.82
C GLY A 223 0.16 -3.61 -16.29
N THR A 224 -0.61 -4.28 -15.47
CA THR A 224 -1.16 -5.64 -15.72
C THR A 224 -2.65 -5.71 -15.37
N PRO A 225 -3.55 -5.10 -16.15
CA PRO A 225 -4.99 -5.07 -15.85
C PRO A 225 -5.59 -6.48 -15.95
N VAL A 226 -6.03 -7.03 -14.84
CA VAL A 226 -6.69 -8.35 -14.78
C VAL A 226 -8.18 -8.15 -14.55
N PRO A 227 -9.08 -8.73 -15.38
CA PRO A 227 -10.53 -8.64 -15.17
C PRO A 227 -11.01 -9.36 -13.90
N GLY A 228 -12.19 -8.98 -13.38
CA GLY A 228 -12.84 -9.65 -12.26
C GLY A 228 -12.36 -9.20 -10.89
N GLY A 229 -11.89 -7.96 -10.77
CA GLY A 229 -11.39 -7.35 -9.54
C GLY A 229 -12.46 -6.77 -8.62
N LEU A 230 -12.01 -6.07 -7.59
CA LEU A 230 -12.86 -5.40 -6.63
C LEU A 230 -13.63 -4.24 -7.29
N SER A 231 -14.84 -4.01 -6.82
CA SER A 231 -15.55 -2.77 -7.14
C SER A 231 -14.93 -1.59 -6.38
N TYR A 232 -15.18 -0.37 -6.89
CA TYR A 232 -14.80 0.86 -6.20
C TYR A 232 -15.30 0.90 -4.74
N TRP A 233 -16.57 0.50 -4.54
CA TRP A 233 -17.19 0.54 -3.21
C TRP A 233 -16.62 -0.51 -2.25
N GLN A 234 -16.14 -1.64 -2.73
CA GLN A 234 -15.43 -2.61 -1.90
C GLN A 234 -14.07 -2.06 -1.43
N ALA A 235 -13.35 -1.34 -2.26
CA ALA A 235 -12.13 -0.66 -1.84
C ALA A 235 -12.44 0.45 -0.81
N VAL A 236 -13.46 1.28 -1.05
CA VAL A 236 -13.92 2.30 -0.10
C VAL A 236 -14.31 1.67 1.23
N GLU A 237 -15.11 0.60 1.23
CA GLU A 237 -15.57 -0.09 2.45
C GLU A 237 -14.39 -0.70 3.24
N THR A 238 -13.38 -1.24 2.54
CA THR A 238 -12.15 -1.71 3.18
C THR A 238 -11.45 -0.58 3.93
N ILE A 239 -11.27 0.58 3.28
CA ILE A 239 -10.64 1.76 3.90
C ILE A 239 -11.46 2.21 5.11
N GLU A 240 -12.77 2.37 4.95
CA GLU A 240 -13.66 2.84 6.02
C GLU A 240 -13.63 1.90 7.23
N VAL A 241 -13.77 0.59 7.03
CA VAL A 241 -13.76 -0.39 8.12
C VAL A 241 -12.41 -0.45 8.82
N LEU A 242 -11.32 -0.41 8.06
CA LEU A 242 -9.96 -0.46 8.61
C LEU A 242 -9.68 0.76 9.50
N PHE A 243 -9.94 1.97 9.01
CA PHE A 243 -9.70 3.20 9.76
C PHE A 243 -10.72 3.43 10.90
N ALA A 244 -11.91 2.81 10.83
CA ALA A 244 -12.90 2.89 11.90
C ALA A 244 -12.63 1.93 13.07
N ASN A 245 -11.75 0.93 12.89
CA ASN A 245 -11.43 -0.03 13.95
C ASN A 245 -10.69 0.64 15.12
N PRO A 246 -11.26 0.67 16.34
CA PRO A 246 -10.65 1.37 17.49
C PRO A 246 -9.41 0.68 18.04
N LYS A 247 -9.09 -0.54 17.62
CA LYS A 247 -7.90 -1.29 18.04
C LYS A 247 -6.73 -1.14 17.06
N VAL A 248 -6.97 -0.49 15.91
CA VAL A 248 -6.00 -0.33 14.83
C VAL A 248 -5.52 1.12 14.80
N THR A 249 -4.24 1.30 14.55
CA THR A 249 -3.68 2.56 14.09
C THR A 249 -3.08 2.35 12.70
N VAL A 250 -3.75 2.89 11.68
CA VAL A 250 -3.15 2.94 10.33
C VAL A 250 -2.04 4.00 10.38
N ILE A 251 -0.79 3.56 10.30
CA ILE A 251 0.39 4.42 10.47
C ILE A 251 0.87 5.03 9.17
N SER A 252 0.52 4.42 8.04
CA SER A 252 0.87 4.86 6.69
C SER A 252 0.01 4.16 5.65
N ALA A 253 -0.04 4.73 4.45
CA ALA A 253 -0.66 4.08 3.30
C ALA A 253 0.07 4.41 2.01
N ASP A 254 -0.12 3.58 0.97
CA ASP A 254 0.33 3.87 -0.39
C ASP A 254 -0.71 3.51 -1.44
N VAL A 255 -0.54 4.10 -2.64
CA VAL A 255 -1.32 3.81 -3.87
C VAL A 255 -0.34 3.71 -5.02
N ASN A 256 -0.37 2.57 -5.75
CA ASN A 256 0.64 2.20 -6.73
C ASN A 256 0.05 1.79 -8.09
N GLU A 257 0.94 1.53 -9.06
CA GLU A 257 0.71 0.88 -10.35
C GLU A 257 -0.20 1.65 -11.32
N ILE A 258 -0.25 2.97 -11.20
CA ILE A 258 -0.97 3.82 -12.15
C ILE A 258 -0.09 4.05 -13.37
N THR A 259 -0.51 3.61 -14.56
CA THR A 259 0.10 3.96 -15.85
C THR A 259 -0.74 5.04 -16.53
N PRO A 260 -0.41 6.33 -16.38
CA PRO A 260 -1.30 7.39 -16.82
C PRO A 260 -1.50 7.39 -18.34
N GLN A 261 -2.76 7.45 -18.77
CA GLN A 261 -3.14 7.56 -20.17
C GLN A 261 -4.01 8.80 -20.38
N HIS A 262 -3.73 9.57 -21.43
CA HIS A 262 -4.46 10.80 -21.73
C HIS A 262 -5.90 10.53 -22.22
N ASP A 263 -6.10 9.44 -22.97
CA ASP A 263 -7.39 9.13 -23.57
C ASP A 263 -8.39 8.49 -22.60
N THR A 264 -7.90 7.96 -21.47
CA THR A 264 -8.72 7.32 -20.43
C THR A 264 -8.23 7.71 -19.03
N PRO A 265 -8.61 8.90 -18.52
CA PRO A 265 -8.14 9.38 -17.22
C PRO A 265 -8.77 8.65 -16.03
N LEU A 266 -9.58 7.61 -16.26
CA LEU A 266 -10.38 6.95 -15.23
C LEU A 266 -9.50 6.34 -14.13
N THR A 267 -8.37 5.72 -14.47
CA THR A 267 -7.49 5.07 -13.49
C THR A 267 -6.88 6.07 -12.51
N GLN A 268 -6.23 7.14 -13.01
CA GLN A 268 -5.64 8.16 -12.15
C GLN A 268 -6.70 8.93 -11.36
N PHE A 269 -7.91 9.10 -11.92
CA PHE A 269 -9.01 9.74 -11.20
C PHE A 269 -9.56 8.83 -10.09
N THR A 270 -9.71 7.53 -10.36
CA THR A 270 -10.11 6.53 -9.36
C THR A 270 -9.09 6.46 -8.22
N ALA A 271 -7.79 6.44 -8.55
CA ALA A 271 -6.72 6.47 -7.55
C ALA A 271 -6.75 7.75 -6.70
N ALA A 272 -6.99 8.91 -7.31
CA ALA A 272 -7.14 10.17 -6.60
C ALA A 272 -8.35 10.18 -5.65
N CYS A 273 -9.49 9.61 -6.07
CA CYS A 273 -10.66 9.45 -5.20
C CYS A 273 -10.37 8.54 -4.00
N LEU A 274 -9.66 7.42 -4.20
CA LEU A 274 -9.29 6.52 -3.11
C LEU A 274 -8.23 7.13 -2.19
N ALA A 275 -7.25 7.84 -2.73
CA ALA A 275 -6.29 8.62 -1.94
C ALA A 275 -7.00 9.67 -1.07
N ALA A 276 -7.97 10.41 -1.64
CA ALA A 276 -8.81 11.34 -0.89
C ALA A 276 -9.63 10.64 0.21
N LYS A 277 -10.18 9.45 -0.06
CA LYS A 277 -10.89 8.63 0.93
C LYS A 277 -9.98 8.19 2.07
N ILE A 278 -8.74 7.77 1.78
CA ILE A 278 -7.74 7.43 2.82
C ILE A 278 -7.49 8.66 3.72
N VAL A 279 -7.29 9.84 3.12
CA VAL A 279 -7.12 11.10 3.86
C VAL A 279 -8.34 11.39 4.73
N ALA A 280 -9.56 11.30 4.19
CA ALA A 280 -10.79 11.55 4.93
C ALA A 280 -10.94 10.62 6.14
N CYS A 281 -10.70 9.32 5.94
CA CYS A 281 -10.79 8.32 7.01
C CYS A 281 -9.70 8.52 8.08
N HIS A 282 -8.48 8.90 7.68
CA HIS A 282 -7.43 9.27 8.62
C HIS A 282 -7.82 10.50 9.46
N LEU A 283 -8.35 11.56 8.84
CA LEU A 283 -8.79 12.76 9.55
C LEU A 283 -9.94 12.47 10.52
N LEU A 284 -10.86 11.57 10.14
CA LEU A 284 -11.91 11.11 11.05
C LEU A 284 -11.31 10.33 12.23
N ALA A 285 -10.38 9.40 11.98
CA ALA A 285 -9.69 8.66 13.01
C ALA A 285 -8.95 9.59 13.99
N LYS A 286 -8.28 10.64 13.47
CA LYS A 286 -7.63 11.67 14.29
C LYS A 286 -8.64 12.47 15.11
N ARG A 287 -9.73 12.94 14.50
CA ARG A 287 -10.81 13.68 15.19
C ARG A 287 -11.43 12.89 16.34
N GLU A 288 -11.54 11.58 16.18
CA GLU A 288 -12.10 10.66 17.18
C GLU A 288 -11.06 10.09 18.17
N GLY A 289 -9.80 10.56 18.10
CA GLY A 289 -8.73 10.15 19.02
C GLY A 289 -8.15 8.76 18.77
N ARG A 290 -8.49 8.12 17.64
CA ARG A 290 -7.96 6.80 17.25
C ARG A 290 -6.56 6.90 16.61
N TRP A 291 -6.19 8.07 16.16
CA TRP A 291 -4.84 8.38 15.70
C TRP A 291 -4.32 9.64 16.37
N GLN A 292 -3.08 9.58 16.85
CA GLN A 292 -2.41 10.72 17.50
C GLN A 292 -0.96 10.76 17.04
N ALA A 293 -0.46 11.98 16.83
CA ALA A 293 0.95 12.16 16.53
C ALA A 293 1.81 11.74 17.74
N CYS A 294 2.87 11.00 17.47
CA CYS A 294 3.84 10.61 18.48
C CYS A 294 4.73 11.79 18.86
N GLU A 295 5.18 11.83 20.11
CA GLU A 295 6.15 12.84 20.56
C GLU A 295 7.53 12.59 19.92
N ALA A 296 8.25 13.65 19.59
CA ALA A 296 9.60 13.55 19.01
C ALA A 296 10.60 12.78 19.90
N SER A 297 10.37 12.78 21.22
CA SER A 297 11.16 12.04 22.21
C SER A 297 11.01 10.51 22.11
N THR A 298 10.00 10.02 21.39
CA THR A 298 9.73 8.58 21.22
C THR A 298 10.29 8.01 19.91
N ILE A 299 11.01 8.84 19.14
CA ILE A 299 11.61 8.41 17.87
C ILE A 299 12.64 7.30 18.12
N VAL A 300 12.45 6.18 17.44
CA VAL A 300 13.41 5.07 17.44
C VAL A 300 14.45 5.32 16.35
N GLU A 301 15.71 5.42 16.75
CA GLU A 301 16.83 5.38 15.79
C GLU A 301 17.05 3.93 15.39
N THR A 302 16.51 3.53 14.26
CA THR A 302 16.77 2.21 13.67
C THR A 302 18.12 2.25 12.95
N PRO A 303 18.98 1.23 13.09
CA PRO A 303 20.16 1.11 12.25
C PRO A 303 19.78 1.17 10.77
N LEU A 304 20.56 1.88 9.98
CA LEU A 304 20.36 1.93 8.53
C LEU A 304 20.40 0.51 7.98
N PHE A 305 19.26 0.03 7.51
CA PHE A 305 19.15 -1.21 6.75
C PHE A 305 19.67 -0.95 5.34
N SER A 306 20.27 -1.96 4.70
CA SER A 306 20.68 -1.85 3.31
C SER A 306 20.17 -3.03 2.50
N PHE A 307 19.40 -2.73 1.48
CA PHE A 307 18.92 -3.72 0.52
C PHE A 307 20.05 -4.34 -0.30
N GLU A 308 21.17 -3.63 -0.45
CA GLU A 308 22.37 -4.17 -1.09
C GLU A 308 22.94 -5.37 -0.32
N SER A 309 22.86 -5.34 1.00
CA SER A 309 23.34 -6.41 1.90
C SER A 309 22.28 -7.47 2.22
N PHE A 310 21.04 -7.29 1.78
CA PHE A 310 19.93 -8.22 2.06
C PHE A 310 20.22 -9.61 1.54
N LYS A 311 20.21 -10.60 2.42
CA LYS A 311 20.34 -12.03 2.09
C LYS A 311 18.98 -12.68 2.31
N GLN A 312 18.44 -13.32 1.28
CA GLN A 312 17.28 -14.17 1.41
C GLN A 312 17.64 -15.40 2.25
N GLU A 313 16.96 -15.63 3.37
CA GLU A 313 17.14 -16.86 4.14
C GLU A 313 16.69 -18.04 3.28
N GLY A 314 17.61 -18.97 3.01
CA GLY A 314 17.35 -20.18 2.22
C GLY A 314 17.92 -20.25 0.81
N SER A 315 18.55 -19.20 0.29
CA SER A 315 19.34 -19.29 -0.93
C SER A 315 20.73 -19.88 -0.62
N SER A 316 20.81 -21.20 -0.56
CA SER A 316 22.09 -21.89 -0.75
C SER A 316 22.45 -21.85 -2.23
N PRO A 317 23.75 -21.71 -2.57
CA PRO A 317 24.24 -21.60 -3.95
C PRO A 317 23.98 -22.85 -4.77
#